data_bc197cd2b9894b44bb99a570cdd94390
#
_entry.id   bc197cd2b9894b44bb99a570cdd94390
#
_cell.length_a   1.000
_cell.length_b   1.000
_cell.length_c   1.000
_cell.angle_alpha   90.00
_cell.angle_beta   90.00
_cell.angle_gamma   90.00
#
_symmetry.space_group_name_H-M   'P 1'
#
loop_
_entity.id
_entity.type
_entity.pdbx_description
1 polymer ?
#
loop_
_entity_poly.entity_id
_entity_poly.type
_entity_poly.pdbx_seq_one_letter_code
_entity_poly.pdbx_strand_id
1 'polypeptide(L)'
;MVQPLPASPGDSSTTAATPSGEEVPEEATPAAIDPAILAQYEMPLAARRSLALVGPAGPREGAMRADSFGQADGRFLSELMRRTAAPQPSRWLSILLRRVLVSSLNTPTNVNGADFAAERAWLLLRMGESVAARAVVQGVDTANYTPKLFEVAMNTAL
;
A
#
# COMPACT_ATOMS: atom_id res chain seq x y z
N MET A 1 -41.77 46.72 -6.39
CA MET A 1 -42.51 46.85 -5.15
C MET A 1 -41.66 46.31 -4.04
N VAL A 2 -41.10 47.24 -3.26
CA VAL A 2 -40.22 47.01 -2.14
C VAL A 2 -41.07 47.03 -0.87
N GLN A 3 -40.89 46.08 0.03
CA GLN A 3 -41.40 46.25 1.36
C GLN A 3 -40.37 45.86 2.42
N PRO A 4 -40.21 46.66 3.47
CA PRO A 4 -39.11 46.60 4.41
C PRO A 4 -39.42 45.78 5.67
N LEU A 5 -38.37 45.41 6.39
CA LEU A 5 -38.34 44.83 7.73
C LEU A 5 -39.01 45.76 8.74
N PRO A 6 -39.42 45.22 9.88
CA PRO A 6 -39.34 45.99 11.12
C PRO A 6 -38.39 45.39 12.17
N ALA A 7 -37.83 46.31 12.92
CA ALA A 7 -36.80 46.19 13.93
C ALA A 7 -37.32 45.62 15.29
N SER A 8 -36.33 45.20 16.08
CA SER A 8 -36.36 44.90 17.52
C SER A 8 -37.11 45.97 18.37
N PRO A 9 -37.52 45.67 19.63
CA PRO A 9 -36.57 45.70 20.73
C PRO A 9 -36.89 44.77 21.93
N GLY A 10 -36.00 44.70 22.90
CA GLY A 10 -36.32 44.34 24.25
C GLY A 10 -35.25 43.57 25.02
N ASP A 11 -34.40 44.33 25.71
CA ASP A 11 -33.59 43.88 26.84
C ASP A 11 -34.40 43.10 27.88
N SER A 12 -33.80 42.09 28.44
CA SER A 12 -33.95 41.74 29.84
C SER A 12 -32.79 40.89 30.32
N SER A 13 -31.96 41.51 31.10
CA SER A 13 -30.95 40.92 31.98
C SER A 13 -31.56 39.84 32.86
N THR A 14 -30.94 38.67 32.93
CA THR A 14 -31.03 37.80 34.11
C THR A 14 -29.73 37.08 34.32
N THR A 15 -29.23 37.30 35.49
CA THR A 15 -28.03 36.89 36.20
C THR A 15 -27.83 35.40 36.28
N ALA A 16 -26.54 35.00 36.11
CA ALA A 16 -25.80 33.91 36.76
C ALA A 16 -26.45 32.55 36.94
N ALA A 17 -25.85 31.58 36.25
CA ALA A 17 -25.46 30.30 36.82
C ALA A 17 -24.32 29.73 35.98
N THR A 18 -23.14 29.68 36.57
CA THR A 18 -21.99 28.91 36.13
C THR A 18 -22.33 27.42 36.28
N PRO A 19 -22.38 26.62 35.27
CA PRO A 19 -22.26 25.18 35.45
C PRO A 19 -20.77 24.82 35.44
N SER A 20 -20.39 24.15 36.50
CA SER A 20 -19.16 23.41 36.73
C SER A 20 -18.55 22.82 35.45
N GLY A 21 -17.22 22.93 35.43
CA GLY A 21 -16.40 22.30 34.39
C GLY A 21 -16.76 20.84 34.17
N GLU A 22 -17.21 20.56 32.99
CA GLU A 22 -17.15 19.25 32.42
C GLU A 22 -15.68 19.04 32.07
N GLU A 23 -14.96 18.30 32.91
CA GLU A 23 -13.64 17.78 32.60
C GLU A 23 -13.81 16.96 31.35
N VAL A 24 -13.37 17.51 30.21
CA VAL A 24 -13.11 16.73 28.98
C VAL A 24 -12.11 15.66 29.39
N PRO A 25 -12.41 14.36 29.21
CA PRO A 25 -11.43 13.33 29.52
C PRO A 25 -10.17 13.63 28.73
N GLU A 26 -9.09 13.91 29.43
CA GLU A 26 -7.75 14.03 28.85
C GLU A 26 -7.51 12.75 28.05
N GLU A 27 -7.50 12.88 26.72
CA GLU A 27 -7.27 11.77 25.80
C GLU A 27 -5.95 11.14 26.20
N ALA A 28 -6.04 9.96 26.83
CA ALA A 28 -4.89 9.26 27.40
C ALA A 28 -3.86 9.09 26.28
N THR A 29 -2.80 9.86 26.35
CA THR A 29 -1.62 9.70 25.47
C THR A 29 -1.25 8.23 25.52
N PRO A 30 -1.24 7.49 24.38
CA PRO A 30 -0.94 6.07 24.42
C PRO A 30 0.40 5.88 25.12
N ALA A 31 0.39 5.10 26.19
CA ALA A 31 1.59 4.81 26.97
C ALA A 31 2.70 4.38 26.03
N ALA A 32 3.85 5.05 26.07
CA ALA A 32 5.00 4.70 25.25
C ALA A 32 5.36 3.24 25.53
N ILE A 33 5.23 2.38 24.51
CA ILE A 33 5.57 0.97 24.63
C ILE A 33 7.07 0.88 24.87
N ASP A 34 7.46 0.08 25.89
CA ASP A 34 8.87 -0.12 26.24
C ASP A 34 9.67 -0.57 24.99
N PRO A 35 10.77 0.13 24.66
CA PRO A 35 11.62 -0.22 23.52
C PRO A 35 12.12 -1.68 23.57
N ALA A 36 12.31 -2.24 24.76
CA ALA A 36 12.70 -3.63 24.93
C ALA A 36 11.61 -4.61 24.50
N ILE A 37 10.34 -4.24 24.68
CA ILE A 37 9.19 -5.01 24.20
C ILE A 37 9.10 -4.91 22.68
N LEU A 38 9.27 -3.70 22.12
CA LEU A 38 9.27 -3.50 20.67
C LEU A 38 10.36 -4.30 19.97
N ALA A 39 11.57 -4.37 20.57
CA ALA A 39 12.69 -5.13 20.02
C ALA A 39 12.40 -6.64 19.92
N GLN A 40 11.52 -7.20 20.75
CA GLN A 40 11.11 -8.62 20.68
C GLN A 40 10.23 -8.91 19.44
N TYR A 41 9.51 -7.90 18.94
CA TYR A 41 8.65 -8.01 17.76
C TYR A 41 9.35 -7.60 16.47
N GLU A 42 10.56 -7.03 16.56
CA GLU A 42 11.35 -6.69 15.39
C GLU A 42 11.85 -7.95 14.67
N MET A 43 11.72 -7.94 13.35
CA MET A 43 12.25 -9.04 12.53
C MET A 43 13.78 -9.09 12.63
N PRO A 44 14.37 -10.25 12.97
CA PRO A 44 15.81 -10.43 13.00
C PRO A 44 16.46 -10.05 11.67
N LEU A 45 17.64 -9.45 11.70
CA LEU A 45 18.35 -9.00 10.50
C LEU A 45 18.52 -10.11 9.45
N ALA A 46 18.78 -11.34 9.90
CA ALA A 46 18.94 -12.51 9.03
C ALA A 46 17.64 -12.92 8.31
N ALA A 47 16.47 -12.53 8.83
CA ALA A 47 15.17 -12.83 8.24
C ALA A 47 14.64 -11.71 7.33
N ARG A 48 15.28 -10.54 7.35
CA ARG A 48 14.89 -9.38 6.51
C ARG A 48 15.13 -9.67 5.04
N ARG A 49 14.13 -9.39 4.23
CA ARG A 49 14.19 -9.57 2.78
C ARG A 49 14.70 -8.31 2.09
N SER A 50 15.53 -8.50 1.08
CA SER A 50 16.06 -7.39 0.29
C SER A 50 15.03 -6.92 -0.74
N LEU A 51 14.86 -5.60 -0.84
CA LEU A 51 14.07 -4.97 -1.92
C LEU A 51 14.76 -5.05 -3.29
N ALA A 52 16.03 -5.46 -3.33
CA ALA A 52 16.76 -5.62 -4.59
C ALA A 52 16.26 -6.83 -5.40
N LEU A 53 15.64 -7.82 -4.75
CA LEU A 53 15.12 -9.03 -5.36
C LEU A 53 13.75 -9.35 -4.77
N VAL A 54 12.69 -9.16 -5.54
CA VAL A 54 11.31 -9.33 -5.07
C VAL A 54 10.54 -10.29 -5.97
N GLY A 55 9.81 -11.22 -5.35
CA GLY A 55 8.92 -12.16 -6.00
C GLY A 55 8.93 -13.54 -5.32
N PRO A 56 7.77 -14.24 -5.30
CA PRO A 56 7.64 -15.51 -4.62
C PRO A 56 8.22 -16.70 -5.39
N ALA A 57 8.27 -16.65 -6.74
CA ALA A 57 8.67 -17.78 -7.56
C ALA A 57 10.15 -17.72 -7.94
N GLY A 58 10.86 -18.81 -7.65
CA GLY A 58 12.25 -18.99 -8.02
C GLY A 58 12.44 -19.86 -9.29
N PRO A 59 13.70 -20.12 -9.69
CA PRO A 59 14.01 -20.92 -10.88
C PRO A 59 13.42 -22.33 -10.86
N ARG A 60 13.25 -22.92 -9.68
CA ARG A 60 12.68 -24.28 -9.52
C ARG A 60 11.19 -24.32 -9.85
N GLU A 61 10.49 -23.23 -9.64
CA GLU A 61 9.07 -23.04 -9.97
C GLU A 61 8.87 -22.59 -11.43
N GLY A 62 9.93 -22.61 -12.22
CA GLY A 62 9.87 -22.18 -13.62
C GLY A 62 9.81 -20.68 -13.81
N ALA A 63 10.23 -19.90 -12.80
CA ALA A 63 10.32 -18.45 -12.90
C ALA A 63 11.30 -18.00 -14.01
N MET A 64 11.16 -16.73 -14.38
CA MET A 64 12.13 -16.05 -15.24
C MET A 64 13.44 -15.84 -14.46
N ARG A 65 14.52 -15.61 -15.19
CA ARG A 65 15.82 -15.28 -14.57
C ARG A 65 15.72 -13.93 -13.84
N ALA A 66 16.44 -13.80 -12.73
CA ALA A 66 16.43 -12.59 -11.92
C ALA A 66 16.78 -11.31 -12.71
N ASP A 67 17.62 -11.44 -13.73
CA ASP A 67 18.08 -10.35 -14.59
C ASP A 67 17.19 -10.10 -15.83
N SER A 68 15.99 -10.68 -15.89
CA SER A 68 15.13 -10.65 -17.10
C SER A 68 14.69 -9.26 -17.53
N PHE A 69 14.70 -8.28 -16.64
CA PHE A 69 14.44 -6.87 -17.00
C PHE A 69 15.70 -6.17 -17.56
N GLY A 70 16.89 -6.76 -17.43
CA GLY A 70 18.14 -6.19 -17.90
C GLY A 70 18.38 -4.79 -17.37
N GLN A 71 18.60 -3.84 -18.28
CA GLN A 71 18.82 -2.42 -17.99
C GLN A 71 17.56 -1.56 -18.16
N ALA A 72 16.38 -2.18 -18.20
CA ALA A 72 15.15 -1.42 -18.40
C ALA A 72 14.90 -0.45 -17.23
N ASP A 73 14.41 0.75 -17.57
CA ASP A 73 14.03 1.75 -16.58
C ASP A 73 12.75 1.32 -15.85
N GLY A 74 12.80 1.33 -14.52
CA GLY A 74 11.69 0.89 -13.69
C GLY A 74 10.44 1.77 -13.80
N ARG A 75 10.61 3.07 -14.07
CA ARG A 75 9.47 3.98 -14.29
C ARG A 75 8.76 3.65 -15.59
N PHE A 76 9.52 3.37 -16.63
CA PHE A 76 8.95 2.91 -17.90
C PHE A 76 8.18 1.59 -17.73
N LEU A 77 8.76 0.61 -17.05
CA LEU A 77 8.11 -0.67 -16.79
C LEU A 77 6.85 -0.51 -15.94
N SER A 78 6.89 0.33 -14.92
CA SER A 78 5.72 0.65 -14.08
C SER A 78 4.58 1.26 -14.89
N GLU A 79 4.90 2.22 -15.75
CA GLU A 79 3.91 2.86 -16.62
C GLU A 79 3.35 1.87 -17.65
N LEU A 80 4.19 1.00 -18.21
CA LEU A 80 3.77 -0.06 -19.11
C LEU A 80 2.77 -1.00 -18.43
N MET A 81 3.06 -1.43 -17.18
CA MET A 81 2.16 -2.28 -16.42
C MET A 81 0.82 -1.60 -16.13
N ARG A 82 0.81 -0.31 -15.83
CA ARG A 82 -0.44 0.45 -15.61
C ARG A 82 -1.30 0.52 -16.87
N ARG A 83 -0.67 0.72 -18.04
CA ARG A 83 -1.37 0.83 -19.34
C ARG A 83 -1.74 -0.52 -19.94
N THR A 84 -1.14 -1.60 -19.46
CA THR A 84 -1.44 -2.95 -19.96
C THR A 84 -2.90 -3.28 -19.69
N ALA A 85 -3.66 -3.58 -20.76
CA ALA A 85 -5.05 -3.99 -20.63
C ALA A 85 -5.17 -5.34 -19.91
N ALA A 86 -6.22 -5.51 -19.12
CA ALA A 86 -6.55 -6.77 -18.48
C ALA A 86 -8.10 -6.97 -18.50
N PRO A 87 -8.60 -8.19 -18.76
CA PRO A 87 -7.85 -9.42 -19.06
C PRO A 87 -7.13 -9.38 -20.42
N GLN A 88 -6.12 -10.23 -20.57
CA GLN A 88 -5.35 -10.32 -21.80
C GLN A 88 -6.15 -11.05 -22.90
N PRO A 89 -6.09 -10.58 -24.17
CA PRO A 89 -6.82 -11.21 -25.27
C PRO A 89 -6.24 -12.56 -25.66
N SER A 90 -4.96 -12.80 -25.34
CA SER A 90 -4.26 -14.06 -25.65
C SER A 90 -3.98 -14.85 -24.37
N ARG A 91 -4.40 -16.12 -24.37
CA ARG A 91 -4.09 -17.05 -23.27
C ARG A 91 -2.58 -17.19 -23.03
N TRP A 92 -1.79 -17.26 -24.10
CA TRP A 92 -0.34 -17.39 -23.99
C TRP A 92 0.31 -16.16 -23.38
N LEU A 93 -0.18 -14.98 -23.75
CA LEU A 93 0.28 -13.72 -23.15
C LEU A 93 -0.08 -13.66 -21.66
N SER A 94 -1.28 -14.08 -21.28
CA SER A 94 -1.70 -14.16 -19.88
C SER A 94 -0.78 -15.10 -19.06
N ILE A 95 -0.48 -16.28 -19.58
CA ILE A 95 0.44 -17.23 -18.94
C ILE A 95 1.84 -16.63 -18.79
N LEU A 96 2.37 -16.02 -19.85
CA LEU A 96 3.68 -15.37 -19.82
C LEU A 96 3.74 -14.24 -18.82
N LEU A 97 2.76 -13.33 -18.84
CA LEU A 97 2.69 -12.20 -17.89
C LEU A 97 2.60 -12.68 -16.45
N ARG A 98 1.72 -13.66 -16.15
CA ARG A 98 1.66 -14.26 -14.82
C ARG A 98 3.03 -14.75 -14.38
N ARG A 99 3.71 -15.53 -15.23
CA ARG A 99 5.02 -16.08 -14.94
C ARG A 99 6.06 -14.99 -14.66
N VAL A 100 6.11 -13.95 -15.48
CA VAL A 100 7.02 -12.81 -15.28
C VAL A 100 6.71 -12.08 -13.97
N LEU A 101 5.44 -11.77 -13.73
CA LEU A 101 5.03 -10.93 -12.60
C LEU A 101 5.24 -11.61 -11.24
N VAL A 102 5.16 -12.95 -11.16
CA VAL A 102 5.41 -13.69 -9.90
C VAL A 102 6.88 -14.04 -9.70
N SER A 103 7.71 -13.95 -10.75
CA SER A 103 9.12 -14.32 -10.68
C SER A 103 9.89 -13.48 -9.69
N SER A 104 10.87 -14.07 -9.02
CA SER A 104 11.85 -13.36 -8.20
C SER A 104 12.83 -12.62 -9.12
N LEU A 105 12.61 -11.32 -9.30
CA LEU A 105 13.32 -10.48 -10.25
C LEU A 105 14.05 -9.35 -9.55
N ASN A 106 15.20 -8.99 -10.11
CA ASN A 106 15.94 -7.81 -9.67
C ASN A 106 15.09 -6.56 -9.87
N THR A 107 15.09 -5.70 -8.87
CA THR A 107 14.42 -4.40 -8.97
C THR A 107 15.10 -3.56 -10.04
N PRO A 108 14.35 -3.07 -11.03
CA PRO A 108 14.90 -2.20 -12.07
C PRO A 108 15.42 -0.87 -11.51
N THR A 109 16.22 -0.16 -12.31
CA THR A 109 16.72 1.17 -11.95
C THR A 109 15.59 2.20 -11.83
N ASN A 110 15.83 3.29 -11.10
CA ASN A 110 14.92 4.46 -10.99
C ASN A 110 13.54 4.17 -10.37
N VAL A 111 13.38 3.07 -9.63
CA VAL A 111 12.14 2.74 -8.93
C VAL A 111 12.45 2.11 -7.56
N ASN A 112 11.58 2.36 -6.58
CA ASN A 112 11.62 1.65 -5.30
C ASN A 112 11.13 0.22 -5.48
N GLY A 113 11.83 -0.78 -4.89
CA GLY A 113 11.45 -2.19 -5.00
C GLY A 113 10.05 -2.51 -4.48
N ALA A 114 9.62 -1.85 -3.41
CA ALA A 114 8.27 -2.02 -2.88
C ALA A 114 7.20 -1.44 -3.82
N ASP A 115 7.46 -0.26 -4.43
CA ASP A 115 6.54 0.34 -5.40
C ASP A 115 6.46 -0.49 -6.67
N PHE A 116 7.59 -1.05 -7.11
CA PHE A 116 7.62 -1.94 -8.28
C PHE A 116 6.87 -3.25 -8.00
N ALA A 117 7.01 -3.81 -6.78
CA ALA A 117 6.21 -4.95 -6.35
C ALA A 117 4.71 -4.62 -6.34
N ALA A 118 4.33 -3.42 -5.90
CA ALA A 118 2.95 -2.95 -5.93
C ALA A 118 2.37 -2.91 -7.35
N GLU A 119 3.13 -2.40 -8.33
CA GLU A 119 2.69 -2.39 -9.74
C GLU A 119 2.48 -3.80 -10.30
N ARG A 120 3.39 -4.71 -9.99
CA ARG A 120 3.29 -6.12 -10.39
C ARG A 120 2.05 -6.78 -9.78
N ALA A 121 1.85 -6.61 -8.48
CA ALA A 121 0.70 -7.15 -7.77
C ALA A 121 -0.62 -6.54 -8.28
N TRP A 122 -0.64 -5.23 -8.54
CA TRP A 122 -1.80 -4.56 -9.10
C TRP A 122 -2.20 -5.10 -10.49
N LEU A 123 -1.21 -5.33 -11.37
CA LEU A 123 -1.49 -5.93 -12.66
C LEU A 123 -2.02 -7.36 -12.53
N LEU A 124 -1.47 -8.17 -11.60
CA LEU A 124 -1.99 -9.52 -11.30
C LEU A 124 -3.44 -9.48 -10.82
N LEU A 125 -3.80 -8.53 -9.92
CA LEU A 125 -5.20 -8.34 -9.50
C LEU A 125 -6.13 -8.04 -10.68
N ARG A 126 -5.73 -7.14 -11.56
CA ARG A 126 -6.51 -6.81 -12.77
C ARG A 126 -6.65 -8.00 -13.73
N MET A 127 -5.69 -8.92 -13.70
CA MET A 127 -5.75 -10.19 -14.44
C MET A 127 -6.62 -11.25 -13.77
N GLY A 128 -7.14 -10.99 -12.55
CA GLY A 128 -7.91 -11.95 -11.76
C GLY A 128 -7.05 -12.93 -10.93
N GLU A 129 -5.76 -12.66 -10.80
CA GLU A 129 -4.79 -13.52 -10.13
C GLU A 129 -4.52 -13.06 -8.68
N SER A 130 -5.56 -13.01 -7.85
CA SER A 130 -5.49 -12.48 -6.48
C SER A 130 -4.50 -13.24 -5.59
N VAL A 131 -4.45 -14.56 -5.67
CA VAL A 131 -3.51 -15.39 -4.90
C VAL A 131 -2.06 -15.06 -5.27
N ALA A 132 -1.77 -14.92 -6.56
CA ALA A 132 -0.45 -14.57 -7.04
C ALA A 132 -0.07 -13.12 -6.64
N ALA A 133 -1.01 -12.19 -6.74
CA ALA A 133 -0.82 -10.81 -6.29
C ALA A 133 -0.48 -10.74 -4.80
N ARG A 134 -1.24 -11.45 -3.97
CA ARG A 134 -0.99 -11.57 -2.53
C ARG A 134 0.40 -12.13 -2.24
N ALA A 135 0.82 -13.17 -2.95
CA ALA A 135 2.14 -13.76 -2.77
C ALA A 135 3.28 -12.77 -3.11
N VAL A 136 3.12 -11.92 -4.14
CA VAL A 136 4.08 -10.85 -4.47
C VAL A 136 4.15 -9.81 -3.35
N VAL A 137 3.01 -9.36 -2.83
CA VAL A 137 2.94 -8.41 -1.71
C VAL A 137 3.61 -8.97 -0.46
N GLN A 138 3.31 -10.23 -0.11
CA GLN A 138 3.91 -10.91 1.03
C GLN A 138 5.42 -11.18 0.86
N GLY A 139 5.94 -11.04 -0.35
CA GLY A 139 7.37 -11.09 -0.65
C GLY A 139 8.16 -9.89 -0.13
N VAL A 140 7.49 -8.81 0.28
CA VAL A 140 8.08 -7.60 0.84
C VAL A 140 7.83 -7.57 2.34
N ASP A 141 8.83 -7.17 3.13
CA ASP A 141 8.67 -7.01 4.58
C ASP A 141 7.80 -5.80 4.90
N THR A 142 6.95 -5.92 5.91
CA THR A 142 5.99 -4.85 6.30
C THR A 142 6.68 -3.54 6.67
N ALA A 143 7.91 -3.61 7.23
CA ALA A 143 8.71 -2.42 7.52
C ALA A 143 9.10 -1.62 6.26
N ASN A 144 9.07 -2.25 5.09
CA ASN A 144 9.41 -1.65 3.81
C ASN A 144 8.17 -1.25 2.98
N TYR A 145 6.97 -1.36 3.55
CA TYR A 145 5.74 -1.01 2.83
C TYR A 145 5.68 0.49 2.55
N THR A 146 5.48 0.81 1.30
CA THR A 146 5.09 2.16 0.86
C THR A 146 3.58 2.30 0.94
N PRO A 147 3.04 3.53 0.99
CA PRO A 147 1.59 3.76 0.95
C PRO A 147 0.91 3.05 -0.21
N LYS A 148 1.57 3.01 -1.37
CA LYS A 148 1.09 2.33 -2.57
C LYS A 148 1.02 0.81 -2.39
N LEU A 149 2.08 0.19 -1.84
CA LEU A 149 2.09 -1.24 -1.59
C LEU A 149 1.04 -1.61 -0.54
N PHE A 150 0.83 -0.75 0.47
CA PHE A 150 -0.19 -0.94 1.49
C PHE A 150 -1.60 -0.97 0.88
N GLU A 151 -1.91 -0.02 -0.01
CA GLU A 151 -3.19 0.02 -0.73
C GLU A 151 -3.42 -1.27 -1.54
N VAL A 152 -2.40 -1.71 -2.29
CA VAL A 152 -2.50 -2.96 -3.05
C VAL A 152 -2.63 -4.18 -2.12
N ALA A 153 -1.93 -4.20 -0.98
CA ALA A 153 -2.05 -5.26 0.02
C ALA A 153 -3.48 -5.40 0.53
N MET A 154 -4.14 -4.28 0.83
CA MET A 154 -5.56 -4.25 1.23
C MET A 154 -6.44 -4.86 0.13
N ASN A 155 -6.24 -4.47 -1.13
CA ASN A 155 -7.02 -4.99 -2.25
C ASN A 155 -6.78 -6.49 -2.53
N THR A 156 -5.63 -7.04 -2.12
CA THR A 156 -5.37 -8.50 -2.24
C THR A 156 -5.98 -9.31 -1.10
N ALA A 157 -6.40 -8.66 -0.02
CA ALA A 157 -6.98 -9.31 1.15
C ALA A 157 -8.52 -9.43 1.08
N LEU A 158 -9.14 -8.59 0.25
CA LEU A 158 -10.57 -8.59 -0.02
C LEU A 158 -10.95 -9.64 -1.07
#